data_4d725f48c0a1c60cc8e9d8fc7d83f8ce
#
_entry.id   4d725f48c0a1c60cc8e9d8fc7d83f8ce
#
_cell.length_a   1.000
_cell.length_b   1.000
_cell.length_c   1.000
_cell.angle_alpha   90.00
_cell.angle_beta   90.00
_cell.angle_gamma   90.00
#
_symmetry.space_group_name_H-M   'P 1'
#
loop_
_entity.id
_entity.type
_entity.pdbx_description
1 polymer ?
#
loop_
_entity_poly.entity_id
_entity_poly.type
_entity_poly.pdbx_seq_one_letter_code
_entity_poly.pdbx_strand_id
1 'polypeptide(L)'
;FSNKEVAPFAAMHDQEERFPSEIFRKLADLGLLGISIPREYDGAGADFVSSVLVMEELSRACASTALSYGAHAFLCAHNLYLHANSEQRQRYLPRLAKGQAIGAFALTEPEAGSDALSLQTQAKKKGAYYLLSGTKTLITNGPVAEIFLVAARLGKAAGKSNLGLFIVEKGFEGFSVGRNIPKMGTRGSPTSELILADCRVPEENLLGMEGE
;
A
#
# COMPACT_ATOMS: atom_id res chain seq x y z
N PHE A 1 -5.14 -10.17 -21.80
CA PHE A 1 -4.30 -10.56 -20.65
C PHE A 1 -5.13 -11.33 -19.63
N SER A 2 -6.14 -10.75 -19.01
CA SER A 2 -6.89 -11.31 -17.88
C SER A 2 -7.45 -12.73 -18.15
N ASN A 3 -8.05 -12.97 -19.32
CA ASN A 3 -8.61 -14.28 -19.68
C ASN A 3 -7.56 -15.38 -19.89
N LYS A 4 -6.34 -15.02 -20.34
CA LYS A 4 -5.30 -16.00 -20.65
C LYS A 4 -4.30 -16.21 -19.52
N GLU A 5 -3.98 -15.14 -18.78
CA GLU A 5 -2.89 -15.12 -17.80
C GLU A 5 -3.38 -15.10 -16.35
N VAL A 6 -4.64 -14.71 -16.10
CA VAL A 6 -5.18 -14.58 -14.73
C VAL A 6 -6.25 -15.63 -14.46
N ALA A 7 -7.30 -15.68 -15.26
CA ALA A 7 -8.45 -16.55 -15.04
C ALA A 7 -8.11 -18.04 -14.85
N PRO A 8 -7.18 -18.65 -15.64
CA PRO A 8 -6.86 -20.08 -15.48
C PRO A 8 -6.25 -20.44 -14.13
N PHE A 9 -5.63 -19.48 -13.44
CA PHE A 9 -4.93 -19.69 -12.18
C PHE A 9 -5.71 -19.18 -10.95
N ALA A 10 -6.86 -18.54 -11.15
CA ALA A 10 -7.62 -17.90 -10.08
C ALA A 10 -8.02 -18.88 -8.96
N ALA A 11 -8.54 -20.05 -9.31
CA ALA A 11 -8.93 -21.09 -8.35
C ALA A 11 -7.73 -21.63 -7.56
N MET A 12 -6.61 -21.87 -8.24
CA MET A 12 -5.37 -22.35 -7.61
C MET A 12 -4.85 -21.32 -6.57
N HIS A 13 -4.74 -20.04 -6.94
CA HIS A 13 -4.29 -19.01 -6.02
C HIS A 13 -5.21 -18.85 -4.80
N ASP A 14 -6.52 -19.01 -4.99
CA ASP A 14 -7.47 -18.97 -3.87
C ASP A 14 -7.36 -20.20 -2.97
N GLN A 15 -7.24 -21.41 -3.53
CA GLN A 15 -7.09 -22.66 -2.78
C GLN A 15 -5.78 -22.71 -1.97
N GLU A 16 -4.68 -22.27 -2.59
CA GLU A 16 -3.36 -22.24 -1.98
C GLU A 16 -3.13 -21.01 -1.08
N GLU A 17 -4.08 -20.07 -1.03
CA GLU A 17 -3.96 -18.79 -0.34
C GLU A 17 -2.69 -18.02 -0.75
N ARG A 18 -2.31 -18.12 -2.01
CA ARG A 18 -1.03 -17.69 -2.55
C ARG A 18 -1.15 -16.40 -3.35
N PHE A 19 -0.31 -15.42 -3.01
CA PHE A 19 -0.17 -14.19 -3.79
C PHE A 19 0.32 -14.50 -5.21
N PRO A 20 -0.32 -13.94 -6.26
CA PRO A 20 0.00 -14.21 -7.66
C PRO A 20 1.24 -13.43 -8.15
N SER A 21 2.41 -13.68 -7.59
CA SER A 21 3.64 -12.93 -7.85
C SER A 21 4.07 -12.97 -9.33
N GLU A 22 3.82 -14.09 -10.01
CA GLU A 22 4.07 -14.25 -11.44
C GLU A 22 3.14 -13.38 -12.30
N ILE A 23 1.88 -13.20 -11.90
CA ILE A 23 0.93 -12.30 -12.56
C ILE A 23 1.35 -10.85 -12.34
N PHE A 24 1.76 -10.50 -11.13
CA PHE A 24 2.24 -9.15 -10.81
C PHE A 24 3.50 -8.78 -11.61
N ARG A 25 4.43 -9.72 -11.81
CA ARG A 25 5.56 -9.51 -12.72
C ARG A 25 5.12 -9.18 -14.15
N LYS A 26 4.19 -9.97 -14.71
CA LYS A 26 3.64 -9.72 -16.04
C LYS A 26 2.88 -8.40 -16.14
N LEU A 27 2.16 -7.99 -15.08
CA LEU A 27 1.52 -6.66 -15.01
C LEU A 27 2.56 -5.54 -15.01
N ALA A 28 3.69 -5.73 -14.32
CA ALA A 28 4.81 -4.78 -14.34
C ALA A 28 5.42 -4.66 -15.74
N ASP A 29 5.70 -5.79 -16.41
CA ASP A 29 6.25 -5.83 -17.77
C ASP A 29 5.36 -5.11 -18.79
N LEU A 30 4.05 -5.10 -18.56
CA LEU A 30 3.06 -4.37 -19.37
C LEU A 30 2.87 -2.91 -18.92
N GLY A 31 3.58 -2.44 -17.89
CA GLY A 31 3.44 -1.09 -17.32
C GLY A 31 2.14 -0.87 -16.55
N LEU A 32 1.38 -1.93 -16.24
CA LEU A 32 0.06 -1.81 -15.63
C LEU A 32 0.11 -1.51 -14.12
N LEU A 33 1.20 -1.85 -13.43
CA LEU A 33 1.37 -1.52 -12.01
C LEU A 33 1.52 -0.02 -11.76
N GLY A 34 2.08 0.72 -12.73
CA GLY A 34 2.24 2.17 -12.71
C GLY A 34 1.41 2.88 -13.79
N ILE A 35 0.23 2.37 -14.12
CA ILE A 35 -0.53 2.86 -15.30
C ILE A 35 -0.85 4.37 -15.22
N SER A 36 -1.23 4.88 -14.05
CA SER A 36 -1.53 6.32 -13.82
C SER A 36 -0.33 7.13 -13.34
N ILE A 37 0.83 6.51 -13.20
CA ILE A 37 2.05 7.19 -12.80
C ILE A 37 2.72 7.80 -14.05
N PRO A 38 3.20 9.06 -13.99
CA PRO A 38 3.88 9.69 -15.12
C PRO A 38 5.12 8.93 -15.59
N ARG A 39 5.44 9.08 -16.87
CA ARG A 39 6.59 8.44 -17.51
C ARG A 39 7.94 8.85 -16.90
N GLU A 40 8.02 10.06 -16.35
CA GLU A 40 9.22 10.55 -15.65
C GLU A 40 9.55 9.74 -14.38
N TYR A 41 8.57 8.98 -13.85
CA TYR A 41 8.72 8.04 -12.73
C TYR A 41 8.55 6.59 -13.18
N ASP A 42 8.87 6.28 -14.43
CA ASP A 42 8.79 4.94 -15.03
C ASP A 42 7.36 4.35 -15.12
N GLY A 43 6.33 5.16 -14.97
CA GLY A 43 4.93 4.75 -15.19
C GLY A 43 4.51 4.81 -16.66
N ALA A 44 3.29 4.38 -16.96
CA ALA A 44 2.74 4.43 -18.31
C ALA A 44 2.21 5.81 -18.71
N GLY A 45 1.89 6.67 -17.75
CA GLY A 45 1.38 8.02 -17.97
C GLY A 45 -0.05 8.06 -18.55
N ALA A 46 -0.84 7.01 -18.32
CA ALA A 46 -2.25 6.97 -18.70
C ALA A 46 -3.12 7.69 -17.67
N ASP A 47 -4.39 7.92 -18.01
CA ASP A 47 -5.34 8.54 -17.11
C ASP A 47 -5.88 7.57 -16.04
N PHE A 48 -6.62 8.13 -15.07
CA PHE A 48 -7.19 7.33 -14.00
C PHE A 48 -8.30 6.38 -14.47
N VAL A 49 -9.01 6.74 -15.56
CA VAL A 49 -10.04 5.86 -16.17
C VAL A 49 -9.38 4.58 -16.70
N SER A 50 -8.21 4.68 -17.30
CA SER A 50 -7.42 3.52 -17.74
C SER A 50 -7.10 2.58 -16.57
N SER A 51 -6.80 3.12 -15.40
CA SER A 51 -6.57 2.33 -14.18
C SER A 51 -7.83 1.57 -13.74
N VAL A 52 -9.00 2.23 -13.81
CA VAL A 52 -10.30 1.62 -13.49
C VAL A 52 -10.63 0.48 -14.46
N LEU A 53 -10.39 0.65 -15.76
CA LEU A 53 -10.59 -0.38 -16.76
C LEU A 53 -9.69 -1.61 -16.52
N VAL A 54 -8.43 -1.40 -16.14
CA VAL A 54 -7.54 -2.51 -15.74
C VAL A 54 -8.09 -3.23 -14.51
N MET A 55 -8.55 -2.49 -13.50
CA MET A 55 -9.15 -3.06 -12.30
C MET A 55 -10.39 -3.89 -12.63
N GLU A 56 -11.27 -3.39 -13.49
CA GLU A 56 -12.47 -4.10 -13.94
C GLU A 56 -12.13 -5.43 -14.63
N GLU A 57 -11.21 -5.40 -15.60
CA GLU A 57 -10.81 -6.59 -16.34
C GLU A 57 -10.09 -7.63 -15.47
N LEU A 58 -9.27 -7.20 -14.52
CA LEU A 58 -8.66 -8.08 -13.52
C LEU A 58 -9.73 -8.68 -12.59
N SER A 59 -10.69 -7.88 -12.13
CA SER A 59 -11.77 -8.31 -11.22
C SER A 59 -12.65 -9.39 -11.85
N ARG A 60 -12.96 -9.28 -13.15
CA ARG A 60 -13.72 -10.28 -13.90
C ARG A 60 -13.00 -11.64 -13.96
N ALA A 61 -11.67 -11.63 -13.98
CA ALA A 61 -10.86 -12.83 -14.06
C ALA A 61 -10.53 -13.42 -12.68
N CYS A 62 -10.17 -12.57 -11.72
CA CYS A 62 -9.78 -12.98 -10.36
C CYS A 62 -9.86 -11.81 -9.38
N ALA A 63 -10.85 -11.85 -8.49
CA ALA A 63 -11.05 -10.81 -7.47
C ALA A 63 -9.84 -10.65 -6.53
N SER A 64 -9.15 -11.74 -6.18
CA SER A 64 -7.92 -11.68 -5.36
C SER A 64 -6.82 -10.86 -6.03
N THR A 65 -6.55 -11.12 -7.31
CA THR A 65 -5.53 -10.38 -8.08
C THR A 65 -5.90 -8.91 -8.18
N ALA A 66 -7.17 -8.61 -8.47
CA ALA A 66 -7.66 -7.24 -8.57
C ALA A 66 -7.56 -6.48 -7.23
N LEU A 67 -7.93 -7.12 -6.11
CA LEU A 67 -7.85 -6.50 -4.78
C LEU A 67 -6.39 -6.13 -4.43
N SER A 68 -5.45 -7.04 -4.64
CA SER A 68 -4.03 -6.77 -4.44
C SER A 68 -3.48 -5.70 -5.39
N TYR A 69 -3.91 -5.71 -6.66
CA TYR A 69 -3.59 -4.67 -7.62
C TYR A 69 -4.10 -3.30 -7.17
N GLY A 70 -5.37 -3.21 -6.74
CA GLY A 70 -5.97 -1.96 -6.27
C GLY A 70 -5.24 -1.38 -5.05
N ALA A 71 -4.86 -2.23 -4.09
CA ALA A 71 -4.08 -1.80 -2.93
C ALA A 71 -2.70 -1.25 -3.33
N HIS A 72 -2.05 -1.87 -4.32
CA HIS A 72 -0.78 -1.41 -4.85
C HIS A 72 -0.93 -0.12 -5.69
N ALA A 73 -1.73 -0.16 -6.76
CA ALA A 73 -1.78 0.88 -7.76
C ALA A 73 -2.56 2.12 -7.31
N PHE A 74 -3.71 1.95 -6.63
CA PHE A 74 -4.56 3.07 -6.23
C PHE A 74 -4.22 3.56 -4.82
N LEU A 75 -4.22 2.64 -3.83
CA LEU A 75 -4.08 3.04 -2.45
C LEU A 75 -2.64 3.40 -2.07
N CYS A 76 -1.63 2.79 -2.70
CA CYS A 76 -0.23 3.11 -2.43
C CYS A 76 0.38 4.02 -3.50
N ALA A 77 0.59 3.53 -4.72
CA ALA A 77 1.36 4.24 -5.73
C ALA A 77 0.71 5.57 -6.17
N HIS A 78 -0.60 5.59 -6.42
CA HIS A 78 -1.29 6.81 -6.85
C HIS A 78 -1.36 7.86 -5.74
N ASN A 79 -1.65 7.47 -4.49
CA ASN A 79 -1.61 8.41 -3.36
C ASN A 79 -0.21 8.98 -3.12
N LEU A 80 0.82 8.13 -3.25
CA LEU A 80 2.19 8.60 -3.19
C LEU A 80 2.47 9.63 -4.29
N TYR A 81 2.03 9.36 -5.53
CA TYR A 81 2.17 10.32 -6.62
C TYR A 81 1.48 11.66 -6.33
N LEU A 82 0.28 11.65 -5.78
CA LEU A 82 -0.48 12.87 -5.50
C LEU A 82 0.13 13.72 -4.39
N HIS A 83 0.60 13.09 -3.32
CA HIS A 83 0.93 13.77 -2.07
C HIS A 83 2.43 13.85 -1.75
N ALA A 84 3.28 13.09 -2.44
CA ALA A 84 4.73 13.09 -2.21
C ALA A 84 5.41 14.32 -2.82
N ASN A 85 6.50 14.75 -2.21
CA ASN A 85 7.42 15.71 -2.80
C ASN A 85 8.25 15.07 -3.93
N SER A 86 9.05 15.88 -4.64
CA SER A 86 9.84 15.41 -5.78
C SER A 86 10.84 14.32 -5.42
N GLU A 87 11.50 14.42 -4.27
CA GLU A 87 12.51 13.44 -3.82
C GLU A 87 11.85 12.10 -3.48
N GLN A 88 10.72 12.14 -2.77
CA GLN A 88 9.94 10.95 -2.45
C GLN A 88 9.41 10.27 -3.73
N ARG A 89 8.88 11.05 -4.71
CA ARG A 89 8.44 10.51 -6.00
C ARG A 89 9.56 9.81 -6.74
N GLN A 90 10.73 10.44 -6.86
CA GLN A 90 11.90 9.87 -7.52
C GLN A 90 12.39 8.58 -6.83
N ARG A 91 12.33 8.53 -5.50
CA ARG A 91 12.80 7.38 -4.72
C ARG A 91 11.85 6.18 -4.79
N TYR A 92 10.55 6.38 -4.75
CA TYR A 92 9.57 5.31 -4.51
C TYR A 92 8.76 4.92 -5.74
N LEU A 93 8.34 5.88 -6.59
CA LEU A 93 7.44 5.57 -7.70
C LEU A 93 8.06 4.63 -8.75
N PRO A 94 9.33 4.77 -9.16
CA PRO A 94 9.92 3.85 -10.12
C PRO A 94 9.93 2.40 -9.63
N ARG A 95 10.19 2.17 -8.34
CA ARG A 95 10.21 0.84 -7.73
C ARG A 95 8.81 0.20 -7.75
N LEU A 96 7.77 0.99 -7.47
CA LEU A 96 6.38 0.55 -7.53
C LEU A 96 5.93 0.30 -8.97
N ALA A 97 6.15 1.24 -9.88
CA ALA A 97 5.71 1.15 -11.27
C ALA A 97 6.33 -0.05 -12.01
N LYS A 98 7.59 -0.38 -11.72
CA LYS A 98 8.30 -1.55 -12.28
C LYS A 98 8.05 -2.85 -11.51
N GLY A 99 7.22 -2.85 -10.46
CA GLY A 99 6.97 -4.04 -9.64
C GLY A 99 8.20 -4.56 -8.89
N GLN A 100 9.23 -3.74 -8.72
CA GLN A 100 10.40 -4.04 -7.89
C GLN A 100 10.07 -3.99 -6.40
N ALA A 101 9.00 -3.30 -6.05
CA ALA A 101 8.39 -3.29 -4.73
C ALA A 101 6.87 -3.36 -4.86
N ILE A 102 6.21 -4.08 -3.97
CA ILE A 102 4.77 -4.07 -3.82
C ILE A 102 4.38 -3.04 -2.77
N GLY A 103 3.32 -2.29 -3.05
CA GLY A 103 2.77 -1.28 -2.17
C GLY A 103 1.58 -1.76 -1.35
N ALA A 104 1.43 -1.23 -0.14
CA ALA A 104 0.27 -1.40 0.72
C ALA A 104 -0.14 -0.07 1.37
N PHE A 105 -1.41 0.01 1.79
CA PHE A 105 -1.96 1.16 2.52
C PHE A 105 -2.47 0.71 3.88
N ALA A 106 -1.97 1.31 4.94
CA ALA A 106 -2.20 0.91 6.31
C ALA A 106 -2.92 2.01 7.11
N LEU A 107 -4.26 2.01 7.03
CA LEU A 107 -5.14 2.95 7.73
C LEU A 107 -5.81 2.27 8.92
N THR A 108 -6.50 1.16 8.67
CA THR A 108 -7.39 0.47 9.61
C THR A 108 -6.66 -0.07 10.84
N GLU A 109 -7.28 0.09 12.00
CA GLU A 109 -6.82 -0.43 13.28
C GLU A 109 -7.90 -1.32 13.93
N PRO A 110 -7.55 -2.16 14.92
CA PRO A 110 -8.56 -2.99 15.61
C PRO A 110 -9.75 -2.19 16.14
N GLU A 111 -9.52 -0.97 16.65
CA GLU A 111 -10.54 -0.10 17.24
C GLU A 111 -11.00 1.04 16.31
N ALA A 112 -10.44 1.15 15.10
CA ALA A 112 -10.74 2.24 14.15
C ALA A 112 -10.85 1.73 12.72
N GLY A 113 -12.08 1.49 12.27
CA GLY A 113 -12.42 1.09 10.90
C GLY A 113 -13.09 2.23 10.14
N SER A 114 -14.43 2.23 10.10
CA SER A 114 -15.21 3.27 9.40
C SER A 114 -14.99 4.67 9.96
N ASP A 115 -14.79 4.80 11.27
CA ASP A 115 -14.31 6.03 11.90
C ASP A 115 -12.76 6.07 11.84
N ALA A 116 -12.24 6.37 10.67
CA ALA A 116 -10.79 6.44 10.43
C ALA A 116 -10.11 7.58 11.23
N LEU A 117 -10.88 8.61 11.63
CA LEU A 117 -10.34 9.73 12.41
C LEU A 117 -10.06 9.34 13.86
N SER A 118 -10.61 8.21 14.34
CA SER A 118 -10.39 7.70 15.70
C SER A 118 -9.15 6.80 15.83
N LEU A 119 -8.34 6.65 14.76
CA LEU A 119 -7.12 5.84 14.81
C LEU A 119 -6.20 6.23 15.99
N GLN A 120 -5.54 5.24 16.58
CA GLN A 120 -4.73 5.38 17.79
C GLN A 120 -3.21 5.28 17.57
N THR A 121 -2.76 4.74 16.43
CA THR A 121 -1.33 4.69 16.07
C THR A 121 -0.72 6.09 16.21
N GLN A 122 0.34 6.23 17.01
CA GLN A 122 0.97 7.50 17.30
C GLN A 122 2.27 7.65 16.51
N ALA A 123 2.56 8.87 16.05
CA ALA A 123 3.85 9.28 15.53
C ALA A 123 4.44 10.37 16.44
N LYS A 124 5.54 10.07 17.13
CA LYS A 124 6.23 11.00 18.03
C LYS A 124 7.51 11.48 17.36
N LYS A 125 7.63 12.78 17.09
CA LYS A 125 8.83 13.39 16.52
C LYS A 125 10.01 13.31 17.50
N LYS A 126 11.17 12.88 17.01
CA LYS A 126 12.43 12.74 17.74
C LYS A 126 13.61 13.23 16.87
N GLY A 127 13.82 14.54 16.86
CA GLY A 127 14.84 15.14 15.99
C GLY A 127 14.51 14.91 14.51
N ALA A 128 15.39 14.25 13.77
CA ALA A 128 15.26 13.99 12.34
C ALA A 128 14.45 12.74 11.99
N TYR A 129 13.69 12.17 12.91
CA TYR A 129 12.83 11.00 12.67
C TYR A 129 11.58 11.01 13.54
N TYR A 130 10.62 10.15 13.19
CA TYR A 130 9.44 9.84 13.99
C TYR A 130 9.55 8.41 14.53
N LEU A 131 9.03 8.21 15.76
CA LEU A 131 8.74 6.89 16.31
C LEU A 131 7.26 6.62 16.16
N LEU A 132 6.92 5.62 15.33
CA LEU A 132 5.55 5.17 15.13
C LEU A 132 5.26 3.98 16.04
N SER A 133 4.16 4.07 16.81
CA SER A 133 3.76 3.02 17.76
C SER A 133 2.27 2.73 17.63
N GLY A 134 1.92 1.49 17.35
CA GLY A 134 0.54 1.03 17.16
C GLY A 134 0.44 -0.27 16.35
N THR A 135 -0.80 -0.68 16.08
CA THR A 135 -1.09 -1.88 15.29
C THR A 135 -2.09 -1.53 14.20
N LYS A 136 -1.78 -1.91 12.96
CA LYS A 136 -2.70 -1.85 11.83
C LYS A 136 -3.26 -3.23 11.54
N THR A 137 -4.51 -3.30 11.11
CA THR A 137 -5.16 -4.58 10.79
C THR A 137 -5.84 -4.54 9.43
N LEU A 138 -6.16 -5.71 8.89
CA LEU A 138 -6.80 -5.85 7.58
C LEU A 138 -5.99 -5.25 6.41
N ILE A 139 -4.66 -5.26 6.53
CA ILE A 139 -3.81 -4.63 5.53
C ILE A 139 -3.57 -5.57 4.35
N THR A 140 -4.23 -5.26 3.24
CA THR A 140 -4.05 -5.93 1.95
C THR A 140 -2.61 -5.76 1.47
N ASN A 141 -2.02 -6.82 0.95
CA ASN A 141 -0.60 -6.93 0.57
C ASN A 141 0.38 -6.88 1.77
N GLY A 142 -0.08 -6.76 3.02
CA GLY A 142 0.82 -6.66 4.18
C GLY A 142 1.99 -7.64 4.19
N PRO A 143 1.77 -8.96 3.95
CA PRO A 143 2.85 -9.96 3.96
C PRO A 143 3.86 -9.80 2.83
N VAL A 144 3.45 -9.26 1.68
CA VAL A 144 4.25 -9.22 0.43
C VAL A 144 4.74 -7.83 0.06
N ALA A 145 4.24 -6.79 0.71
CA ALA A 145 4.64 -5.42 0.43
C ALA A 145 6.02 -5.09 1.01
N GLU A 146 6.74 -4.21 0.33
CA GLU A 146 7.99 -3.59 0.78
C GLU A 146 7.81 -2.12 1.15
N ILE A 147 6.80 -1.44 0.57
CA ILE A 147 6.50 -0.02 0.79
C ILE A 147 5.08 0.10 1.33
N PHE A 148 4.94 0.77 2.45
CA PHE A 148 3.66 0.96 3.13
C PHE A 148 3.38 2.45 3.31
N LEU A 149 2.16 2.89 2.98
CA LEU A 149 1.66 4.18 3.42
C LEU A 149 0.91 3.98 4.73
N VAL A 150 1.46 4.47 5.83
CA VAL A 150 0.94 4.24 7.18
C VAL A 150 0.37 5.53 7.75
N ALA A 151 -0.93 5.53 8.06
CA ALA A 151 -1.58 6.64 8.76
C ALA A 151 -1.29 6.59 10.26
N ALA A 152 -0.90 7.71 10.84
CA ALA A 152 -0.64 7.82 12.27
C ALA A 152 -1.02 9.20 12.80
N ARG A 153 -1.28 9.29 14.09
CA ARG A 153 -1.60 10.54 14.79
C ARG A 153 -0.33 11.28 15.17
N LEU A 154 -0.22 12.51 14.69
CA LEU A 154 0.85 13.46 15.02
C LEU A 154 0.47 14.21 16.30
N GLY A 155 1.11 14.03 17.45
CA GLY A 155 0.94 14.80 18.68
C GLY A 155 -0.46 15.40 18.97
N LYS A 156 -0.57 16.26 19.96
CA LYS A 156 -1.80 17.00 20.27
C LYS A 156 -1.74 18.41 19.65
N ALA A 157 -2.22 18.62 18.44
CA ALA A 157 -2.52 19.96 17.95
C ALA A 157 -3.99 20.27 18.19
N ALA A 158 -4.30 21.41 18.79
CA ALA A 158 -5.67 21.84 19.04
C ALA A 158 -6.35 22.18 17.69
N GLY A 159 -7.47 21.52 17.39
CA GLY A 159 -8.45 22.00 16.41
C GLY A 159 -8.31 21.54 14.95
N LYS A 160 -7.37 20.66 14.60
CA LYS A 160 -7.27 20.05 13.25
C LYS A 160 -7.13 18.53 13.34
N SER A 161 -7.47 17.81 12.27
CA SER A 161 -7.18 16.38 12.16
C SER A 161 -5.66 16.23 12.25
N ASN A 162 -5.19 15.70 13.38
CA ASN A 162 -3.76 15.59 13.66
C ASN A 162 -3.24 14.24 13.12
N LEU A 163 -3.52 13.99 11.87
CA LEU A 163 -3.12 12.77 11.18
C LEU A 163 -2.01 13.09 10.18
N GLY A 164 -1.06 12.18 10.07
CA GLY A 164 -0.04 12.19 9.05
C GLY A 164 0.01 10.85 8.34
N LEU A 165 0.46 10.85 7.10
CA LEU A 165 0.70 9.66 6.31
C LEU A 165 2.20 9.49 6.13
N PHE A 166 2.73 8.32 6.49
CA PHE A 166 4.16 8.03 6.48
C PHE A 166 4.50 6.94 5.47
N ILE A 167 5.59 7.14 4.73
CA ILE A 167 6.18 6.09 3.90
C ILE A 167 7.05 5.23 4.81
N VAL A 168 6.63 3.98 5.04
CA VAL A 168 7.37 3.00 5.84
C VAL A 168 7.89 1.90 4.94
N GLU A 169 9.18 1.59 5.04
CA GLU A 169 9.78 0.45 4.34
C GLU A 169 9.84 -0.77 5.26
N LYS A 170 9.66 -1.97 4.70
CA LYS A 170 9.62 -3.23 5.45
C LYS A 170 10.85 -3.47 6.35
N GLY A 171 12.00 -2.91 5.96
CA GLY A 171 13.26 -3.04 6.70
C GLY A 171 13.46 -2.02 7.83
N PHE A 172 12.49 -1.15 8.11
CA PHE A 172 12.67 -0.15 9.18
C PHE A 172 12.68 -0.81 10.56
N GLU A 173 13.57 -0.32 11.42
CA GLU A 173 13.67 -0.76 12.81
C GLU A 173 12.33 -0.53 13.53
N GLY A 174 11.85 -1.57 14.24
CA GLY A 174 10.57 -1.53 14.94
C GLY A 174 9.34 -1.81 14.06
N PHE A 175 9.50 -2.08 12.75
CA PHE A 175 8.42 -2.53 11.88
C PHE A 175 8.41 -4.05 11.76
N SER A 176 7.23 -4.65 11.85
CA SER A 176 7.05 -6.07 11.54
C SER A 176 5.66 -6.36 10.99
N VAL A 177 5.60 -7.40 10.16
CA VAL A 177 4.33 -7.98 9.68
C VAL A 177 3.83 -8.95 10.73
N GLY A 178 2.63 -8.71 11.22
CA GLY A 178 1.99 -9.54 12.21
C GLY A 178 1.27 -10.76 11.60
N ARG A 179 0.21 -11.19 12.27
CA ARG A 179 -0.55 -12.37 11.89
C ARG A 179 -1.24 -12.19 10.54
N ASN A 180 -1.14 -13.22 9.67
CA ASN A 180 -2.00 -13.34 8.50
C ASN A 180 -3.45 -13.56 8.92
N ILE A 181 -4.38 -12.88 8.25
CA ILE A 181 -5.81 -12.97 8.54
C ILE A 181 -6.44 -13.95 7.55
N PRO A 182 -6.96 -15.10 8.02
CA PRO A 182 -7.67 -16.03 7.16
C PRO A 182 -8.98 -15.41 6.67
N LYS A 183 -9.33 -15.67 5.40
CA LYS A 183 -10.52 -15.08 4.78
C LYS A 183 -11.40 -16.14 4.15
N MET A 184 -12.70 -15.88 4.08
CA MET A 184 -13.67 -16.76 3.43
C MET A 184 -13.50 -16.74 1.89
N GLY A 185 -13.08 -15.62 1.30
CA GLY A 185 -12.82 -15.44 -0.12
C GLY A 185 -11.69 -14.46 -0.37
N THR A 186 -11.33 -14.23 -1.63
CA THR A 186 -10.17 -13.44 -2.05
C THR A 186 -8.87 -13.87 -1.35
N ARG A 187 -8.72 -15.19 -1.13
CA ARG A 187 -7.64 -15.75 -0.33
C ARG A 187 -6.27 -15.60 -0.97
N GLY A 188 -6.20 -15.54 -2.30
CA GLY A 188 -4.98 -15.20 -3.05
C GLY A 188 -4.50 -13.75 -2.89
N SER A 189 -5.27 -12.88 -2.19
CA SER A 189 -4.84 -11.53 -1.80
C SER A 189 -4.47 -11.53 -0.32
N PRO A 190 -3.20 -11.68 0.05
CA PRO A 190 -2.80 -11.82 1.45
C PRO A 190 -3.12 -10.56 2.23
N THR A 191 -3.60 -10.75 3.45
CA THR A 191 -4.00 -9.67 4.36
C THR A 191 -3.44 -9.96 5.73
N SER A 192 -2.86 -8.96 6.40
CA SER A 192 -2.24 -9.15 7.71
C SER A 192 -2.44 -7.97 8.64
N GLU A 193 -2.00 -8.16 9.87
CA GLU A 193 -1.68 -7.09 10.79
C GLU A 193 -0.29 -6.53 10.46
N LEU A 194 -0.05 -5.26 10.84
CA LEU A 194 1.27 -4.64 10.88
C LEU A 194 1.50 -4.13 12.29
N ILE A 195 2.69 -4.37 12.81
CA ILE A 195 3.09 -3.97 14.17
C ILE A 195 4.17 -2.90 14.06
N LEU A 196 3.92 -1.77 14.71
CA LEU A 196 4.81 -0.64 14.81
C LEU A 196 5.22 -0.51 16.30
N ALA A 197 6.40 -1.02 16.63
CA ALA A 197 6.94 -1.00 17.99
C ALA A 197 8.06 0.04 18.06
N ASP A 198 7.69 1.31 18.25
CA ASP A 198 8.59 2.46 18.12
C ASP A 198 9.35 2.45 16.79
N CYS A 199 8.61 2.16 15.70
CA CYS A 199 9.16 2.07 14.35
C CYS A 199 9.80 3.38 13.96
N ARG A 200 11.11 3.33 13.66
CA ARG A 200 11.92 4.51 13.36
C ARG A 200 11.76 4.90 11.88
N VAL A 201 11.03 5.97 11.63
CA VAL A 201 10.74 6.50 10.30
C VAL A 201 11.45 7.84 10.11
N PRO A 202 12.30 8.02 9.11
CA PRO A 202 12.95 9.29 8.82
C PRO A 202 11.95 10.43 8.62
N GLU A 203 12.31 11.65 9.01
CA GLU A 203 11.43 12.83 8.87
C GLU A 203 11.03 13.08 7.41
N GLU A 204 11.94 12.86 6.49
CA GLU A 204 11.69 12.97 5.05
C GLU A 204 10.69 11.94 4.49
N ASN A 205 10.25 10.98 5.28
CA ASN A 205 9.23 9.99 4.92
C ASN A 205 7.81 10.38 5.33
N LEU A 206 7.61 11.55 5.95
CA LEU A 206 6.27 12.12 6.12
C LEU A 206 5.75 12.59 4.75
N LEU A 207 4.56 12.15 4.36
CA LEU A 207 3.89 12.59 3.15
C LEU A 207 3.16 13.91 3.41
N GLY A 208 3.35 14.90 2.53
CA GLY A 208 2.77 16.23 2.73
C GLY A 208 3.44 17.00 3.88
N MET A 209 2.68 17.87 4.54
CA MET A 209 3.13 18.64 5.70
C MET A 209 2.40 18.23 6.98
N GLU A 210 3.02 18.50 8.14
CA GLU A 210 2.39 18.23 9.43
C GLU A 210 1.03 18.96 9.54
N GLY A 211 -0.07 18.20 9.69
CA GLY A 211 -1.41 18.73 9.95
C GLY A 211 -2.17 19.21 8.70
N GLU A 212 -1.75 18.80 7.50
CA GLU A 212 -2.55 18.96 6.26
C GLU A 212 -3.60 17.88 6.08
#